data_e9db900d2df53f535da0fa838779a5b7
#
_entry.id   e9db900d2df53f535da0fa838779a5b7
#
_cell.length_a   1.000
_cell.length_b   1.000
_cell.length_c   1.000
_cell.angle_alpha   90.00
_cell.angle_beta   90.00
_cell.angle_gamma   90.00
#
_symmetry.space_group_name_H-M   'P 1'
#
loop_
_entity.id
_entity.type
_entity.pdbx_description
1 polymer ?
#
loop_
_entity_poly.entity_id
_entity_poly.type
_entity_poly.pdbx_seq_one_letter_code
_entity_poly.pdbx_strand_id
1 'polypeptide(L)'
;HEAMGLIAGAKEKRETIGVRLEKARDIVQQYGSDNNWLLWHHLEGERRDIESMFPESKSVYGSLDLEERENRIVEFSNGEIKMLNTKPELSGSGCNFQRHCYQNVFVGITYDFNDFIQAIHRTHRFQQKNPVEVHIIFTEIERSIIQELKNKWARHLELQENMRAIVSEHGMNQLSMVKSLHRSAIVERKEASGKNWKF
;
A
#
# COMPACT_ATOMS: atom_id res chain seq x y z
N HIS A 1 -9.90 11.11 -21.92
CA HIS A 1 -10.29 9.74 -21.49
C HIS A 1 -9.87 9.45 -20.04
N GLU A 2 -8.67 9.82 -19.61
CA GLU A 2 -8.19 9.56 -18.22
C GLU A 2 -9.02 10.29 -17.14
N ALA A 3 -9.36 11.56 -17.34
CA ALA A 3 -10.16 12.34 -16.39
C ALA A 3 -11.57 11.75 -16.18
N MET A 4 -12.20 11.25 -17.24
CA MET A 4 -13.50 10.58 -17.14
C MET A 4 -13.41 9.25 -16.38
N GLY A 5 -12.31 8.51 -16.54
CA GLY A 5 -12.05 7.30 -15.80
C GLY A 5 -11.86 7.52 -14.30
N LEU A 6 -11.19 8.60 -13.90
CA LEU A 6 -11.01 8.97 -12.49
C LEU A 6 -12.33 9.36 -11.81
N ILE A 7 -13.19 10.11 -12.50
CA ILE A 7 -14.51 10.51 -11.97
C ILE A 7 -15.40 9.27 -11.83
N ALA A 8 -15.42 8.40 -12.83
CA ALA A 8 -16.19 7.15 -12.78
C ALA A 8 -15.71 6.23 -11.65
N GLY A 9 -14.40 6.08 -11.46
CA GLY A 9 -13.82 5.31 -10.37
C GLY A 9 -14.14 5.86 -8.98
N ALA A 10 -14.14 7.19 -8.81
CA ALA A 10 -14.53 7.82 -7.54
C ALA A 10 -16.04 7.67 -7.25
N LYS A 11 -16.89 7.69 -8.27
CA LYS A 11 -18.32 7.44 -8.14
C LYS A 11 -18.56 5.99 -7.73
N GLU A 12 -17.97 5.05 -8.43
CA GLU A 12 -18.04 3.61 -8.13
C GLU A 12 -17.65 3.31 -6.68
N LYS A 13 -16.55 3.89 -6.21
CA LYS A 13 -16.09 3.71 -4.83
C LYS A 13 -17.13 4.18 -3.81
N ARG A 14 -17.82 5.29 -4.07
CA ARG A 14 -18.88 5.79 -3.18
C ARG A 14 -20.12 4.90 -3.19
N GLU A 15 -20.51 4.40 -4.37
CA GLU A 15 -21.70 3.54 -4.52
C GLU A 15 -21.49 2.13 -3.96
N THR A 16 -20.25 1.64 -3.94
CA THR A 16 -19.91 0.29 -3.48
C THR A 16 -19.32 0.21 -2.07
N ILE A 17 -19.19 1.34 -1.37
CA ILE A 17 -18.51 1.38 -0.08
C ILE A 17 -19.13 0.43 0.95
N GLY A 18 -20.45 0.34 1.04
CA GLY A 18 -21.13 -0.56 1.97
C GLY A 18 -20.73 -2.02 1.78
N VAL A 19 -20.77 -2.52 0.53
CA VAL A 19 -20.37 -3.90 0.21
C VAL A 19 -18.90 -4.15 0.48
N ARG A 20 -18.04 -3.16 0.20
CA ARG A 20 -16.60 -3.23 0.49
C ARG A 20 -16.33 -3.34 1.98
N LEU A 21 -17.06 -2.58 2.80
CA LEU A 21 -16.90 -2.61 4.26
C LEU A 21 -17.44 -3.89 4.87
N GLU A 22 -18.54 -4.43 4.37
CA GLU A 22 -19.00 -5.77 4.76
C GLU A 22 -17.91 -6.82 4.47
N LYS A 23 -17.29 -6.75 3.28
CA LYS A 23 -16.18 -7.64 2.96
C LYS A 23 -14.96 -7.44 3.84
N ALA A 24 -14.64 -6.18 4.19
CA ALA A 24 -13.57 -5.88 5.14
C ALA A 24 -13.85 -6.48 6.53
N ARG A 25 -15.10 -6.37 7.00
CA ARG A 25 -15.54 -6.99 8.25
C ARG A 25 -15.40 -8.51 8.23
N ASP A 26 -15.83 -9.16 7.15
CA ASP A 26 -15.68 -10.59 6.99
C ASP A 26 -14.20 -11.02 7.07
N ILE A 27 -13.31 -10.27 6.43
CA ILE A 27 -11.86 -10.50 6.47
C ILE A 27 -11.35 -10.37 7.90
N VAL A 28 -11.68 -9.29 8.60
CA VAL A 28 -11.28 -9.07 10.00
C VAL A 28 -11.76 -10.21 10.90
N GLN A 29 -13.00 -10.66 10.73
CA GLN A 29 -13.55 -11.77 11.50
C GLN A 29 -12.86 -13.10 11.17
N GLN A 30 -12.60 -13.37 9.90
CA GLN A 30 -11.96 -14.60 9.44
C GLN A 30 -10.52 -14.75 9.93
N TYR A 31 -9.74 -13.67 9.92
CA TYR A 31 -8.32 -13.68 10.28
C TYR A 31 -8.05 -13.31 11.73
N GLY A 32 -9.08 -12.97 12.49
CA GLY A 32 -9.03 -12.70 13.93
C GLY A 32 -9.08 -11.22 14.28
N SER A 33 -10.12 -10.85 15.01
CA SER A 33 -10.35 -9.48 15.51
C SER A 33 -9.31 -9.04 16.55
N ASP A 34 -8.59 -9.97 17.17
CA ASP A 34 -7.55 -9.66 18.16
C ASP A 34 -6.23 -9.19 17.54
N ASN A 35 -6.06 -9.37 16.23
CA ASN A 35 -4.92 -8.86 15.50
C ASN A 35 -4.95 -7.34 15.39
N ASN A 36 -3.78 -6.74 15.17
CA ASN A 36 -3.73 -5.32 14.83
C ASN A 36 -3.98 -5.17 13.32
N TRP A 37 -4.94 -4.30 12.98
CA TRP A 37 -5.41 -4.09 11.61
C TRP A 37 -5.10 -2.69 11.13
N LEU A 38 -4.59 -2.59 9.91
CA LEU A 38 -4.34 -1.33 9.22
C LEU A 38 -5.29 -1.24 8.02
N LEU A 39 -6.26 -0.32 8.10
CA LEU A 39 -7.27 -0.10 7.08
C LEU A 39 -6.87 1.10 6.23
N TRP A 40 -6.70 0.87 4.92
CA TRP A 40 -6.30 1.89 3.97
C TRP A 40 -7.50 2.40 3.17
N HIS A 41 -7.68 3.71 3.14
CA HIS A 41 -8.70 4.38 2.34
C HIS A 41 -8.09 5.50 1.49
N HIS A 42 -8.84 6.01 0.51
CA HIS A 42 -8.43 7.12 -0.35
C HIS A 42 -9.38 8.31 -0.26
N LEU A 43 -10.68 8.06 -0.08
CA LEU A 43 -11.70 9.10 -0.02
C LEU A 43 -12.06 9.42 1.43
N GLU A 44 -12.39 10.69 1.71
CA GLU A 44 -12.81 11.13 3.04
C GLU A 44 -14.15 10.49 3.47
N GLY A 45 -15.04 10.21 2.51
CA GLY A 45 -16.26 9.45 2.76
C GLY A 45 -15.97 8.04 3.27
N GLU A 46 -15.01 7.33 2.62
CA GLU A 46 -14.59 5.99 3.04
C GLU A 46 -14.11 5.97 4.50
N ARG A 47 -13.39 7.01 4.94
CA ARG A 47 -12.96 7.12 6.35
C ARG A 47 -14.14 7.10 7.32
N ARG A 48 -15.16 7.91 7.05
CA ARG A 48 -16.36 8.02 7.93
C ARG A 48 -17.14 6.73 7.95
N ASP A 49 -17.26 6.08 6.81
CA ASP A 49 -17.96 4.81 6.70
C ASP A 49 -17.19 3.69 7.42
N ILE A 50 -15.85 3.70 7.37
CA ILE A 50 -15.00 2.80 8.16
C ILE A 50 -15.19 3.04 9.66
N GLU A 51 -15.20 4.29 10.13
CA GLU A 51 -15.45 4.63 11.54
C GLU A 51 -16.83 4.15 12.01
N SER A 52 -17.83 4.20 11.13
CA SER A 52 -19.17 3.70 11.43
C SER A 52 -19.22 2.17 11.51
N MET A 53 -18.51 1.48 10.62
CA MET A 53 -18.46 0.01 10.56
C MET A 53 -17.59 -0.59 11.66
N PHE A 54 -16.50 0.08 12.02
CA PHE A 54 -15.52 -0.31 13.03
C PHE A 54 -15.35 0.80 14.07
N PRO A 55 -16.30 0.92 15.05
CA PRO A 55 -16.27 1.99 16.06
C PRO A 55 -14.99 1.98 16.93
N GLU A 56 -14.33 0.84 17.05
CA GLU A 56 -13.06 0.68 17.76
C GLU A 56 -11.86 1.24 16.98
N SER A 57 -12.02 1.51 15.67
CA SER A 57 -10.92 2.03 14.85
C SER A 57 -10.61 3.48 15.20
N LYS A 58 -9.32 3.82 15.17
CA LYS A 58 -8.86 5.21 15.25
C LYS A 58 -8.45 5.68 13.88
N SER A 59 -8.89 6.86 13.48
CA SER A 59 -8.56 7.44 12.17
C SER A 59 -7.45 8.46 12.28
N VAL A 60 -6.54 8.43 11.29
CA VAL A 60 -5.53 9.47 11.07
C VAL A 60 -5.84 10.14 9.72
N TYR A 61 -6.10 11.45 9.74
CA TYR A 61 -6.48 12.23 8.57
C TYR A 61 -5.88 13.65 8.61
N GLY A 62 -5.85 14.33 7.46
CA GLY A 62 -5.08 15.55 7.27
C GLY A 62 -5.51 16.75 8.14
N SER A 63 -6.81 16.87 8.43
CA SER A 63 -7.35 17.96 9.28
C SER A 63 -7.37 17.63 10.78
N LEU A 64 -6.90 16.44 11.18
CA LEU A 64 -6.71 16.12 12.58
C LEU A 64 -5.57 16.96 13.16
N ASP A 65 -5.70 17.39 14.41
CA ASP A 65 -4.63 18.08 15.11
C ASP A 65 -3.30 17.27 15.05
N LEU A 66 -2.18 17.97 14.93
CA LEU A 66 -0.90 17.32 14.72
C LEU A 66 -0.50 16.44 15.90
N GLU A 67 -0.69 16.92 17.12
CA GLU A 67 -0.37 16.17 18.33
C GLU A 67 -1.24 14.91 18.45
N GLU A 68 -2.54 15.04 18.23
CA GLU A 68 -3.46 13.92 18.26
C GLU A 68 -3.13 12.88 17.16
N ARG A 69 -2.72 13.34 15.97
CA ARG A 69 -2.31 12.46 14.88
C ARG A 69 -1.06 11.67 15.25
N GLU A 70 -0.05 12.33 15.81
CA GLU A 70 1.18 11.70 16.26
C GLU A 70 0.90 10.70 17.39
N ASN A 71 0.06 11.04 18.36
CA ASN A 71 -0.34 10.17 19.46
C ASN A 71 -0.99 8.88 18.93
N ARG A 72 -1.97 8.96 18.05
CA ARG A 72 -2.63 7.77 17.46
C ARG A 72 -1.65 6.88 16.69
N ILE A 73 -0.71 7.47 15.96
CA ILE A 73 0.34 6.72 15.26
C ILE A 73 1.25 5.98 16.25
N VAL A 74 1.65 6.64 17.32
CA VAL A 74 2.50 6.05 18.36
C VAL A 74 1.76 4.94 19.10
N GLU A 75 0.52 5.17 19.54
CA GLU A 75 -0.33 4.18 20.20
C GLU A 75 -0.53 2.92 19.33
N PHE A 76 -0.77 3.10 18.02
CA PHE A 76 -0.87 1.97 17.10
C PHE A 76 0.47 1.26 16.91
N SER A 77 1.58 2.00 16.81
CA SER A 77 2.92 1.43 16.72
C SER A 77 3.32 0.61 17.94
N ASN A 78 2.80 0.98 19.12
CA ASN A 78 3.00 0.28 20.39
C ASN A 78 2.02 -0.88 20.60
N GLY A 79 1.02 -1.03 19.73
CA GLY A 79 -0.02 -2.07 19.84
C GLY A 79 -1.16 -1.76 20.81
N GLU A 80 -1.24 -0.52 21.32
CA GLU A 80 -2.28 -0.03 22.23
C GLU A 80 -3.61 0.14 21.49
N ILE A 81 -3.56 0.60 20.24
CA ILE A 81 -4.69 0.64 19.32
C ILE A 81 -4.65 -0.62 18.45
N LYS A 82 -5.77 -1.33 18.35
CA LYS A 82 -5.90 -2.55 17.55
C LYS A 82 -6.24 -2.30 16.10
N MET A 83 -6.88 -1.18 15.78
CA MET A 83 -7.30 -0.87 14.42
C MET A 83 -7.03 0.60 14.09
N LEU A 84 -6.21 0.84 13.08
CA LEU A 84 -5.90 2.17 12.56
C LEU A 84 -6.46 2.32 11.16
N ASN A 85 -7.15 3.43 10.90
CA ASN A 85 -7.71 3.80 9.62
C ASN A 85 -7.00 5.06 9.09
N THR A 86 -6.36 4.98 7.94
CA THR A 86 -5.58 6.12 7.41
C THR A 86 -5.39 6.04 5.88
N LYS A 87 -4.89 7.12 5.31
CA LYS A 87 -4.42 7.16 3.92
C LYS A 87 -2.94 6.81 3.85
N PRO A 88 -2.47 6.18 2.76
CA PRO A 88 -1.05 5.90 2.55
C PRO A 88 -0.15 7.12 2.74
N GLU A 89 -0.55 8.26 2.22
CA GLU A 89 0.21 9.53 2.24
C GLU A 89 0.37 10.10 3.67
N LEU A 90 -0.60 9.84 4.55
CA LEU A 90 -0.66 10.44 5.90
C LEU A 90 0.05 9.63 6.97
N SER A 91 0.39 8.39 6.71
CA SER A 91 1.10 7.54 7.67
C SER A 91 2.57 7.94 7.89
N GLY A 92 2.98 9.10 7.36
CA GLY A 92 4.23 9.79 7.64
C GLY A 92 5.51 9.03 7.26
N SER A 93 6.62 9.74 7.04
CA SER A 93 7.94 9.12 6.98
C SER A 93 8.34 8.69 8.40
N GLY A 94 8.66 7.40 8.60
CA GLY A 94 9.19 6.93 9.88
C GLY A 94 8.25 6.07 10.74
N CYS A 95 6.96 5.97 10.42
CA CYS A 95 6.05 5.08 11.15
C CYS A 95 6.47 3.61 10.98
N ASN A 96 6.58 2.91 12.11
CA ASN A 96 7.05 1.53 12.19
C ASN A 96 5.97 0.65 12.82
N PHE A 97 5.06 0.12 11.99
CA PHE A 97 3.94 -0.69 12.48
C PHE A 97 4.26 -2.20 12.55
N GLN A 98 5.40 -2.63 11.97
CA GLN A 98 5.77 -4.04 11.81
C GLN A 98 5.92 -4.83 13.12
N ARG A 99 6.04 -4.15 14.27
CA ARG A 99 6.19 -4.84 15.55
C ARG A 99 4.90 -5.50 16.02
N HIS A 100 3.77 -4.89 15.72
CA HIS A 100 2.46 -5.29 16.22
C HIS A 100 1.44 -5.53 15.10
N CYS A 101 1.66 -4.97 13.90
CA CYS A 101 0.72 -5.10 12.79
C CYS A 101 1.37 -5.84 11.59
N TYR A 102 0.65 -6.83 11.06
CA TYR A 102 0.97 -7.56 9.84
C TYR A 102 -0.27 -7.74 8.95
N GLN A 103 -1.42 -7.25 9.38
CA GLN A 103 -2.69 -7.33 8.65
C GLN A 103 -3.03 -5.98 8.02
N ASN A 104 -3.20 -5.96 6.69
CA ASN A 104 -3.54 -4.76 5.92
C ASN A 104 -4.79 -5.01 5.10
N VAL A 105 -5.74 -4.07 5.11
CA VAL A 105 -6.92 -4.08 4.24
C VAL A 105 -6.99 -2.78 3.46
N PHE A 106 -6.93 -2.86 2.15
CA PHE A 106 -7.25 -1.76 1.25
C PHE A 106 -8.75 -1.84 0.92
N VAL A 107 -9.52 -0.90 1.45
CA VAL A 107 -10.98 -0.81 1.23
C VAL A 107 -11.30 -0.38 -0.20
N GLY A 108 -10.37 0.29 -0.85
CA GLY A 108 -10.38 0.62 -2.27
C GLY A 108 -8.95 0.71 -2.79
N ILE A 109 -8.79 0.79 -4.10
CA ILE A 109 -7.49 0.80 -4.76
C ILE A 109 -7.37 1.97 -5.73
N THR A 110 -6.16 2.47 -5.96
CA THR A 110 -5.84 3.49 -6.95
C THR A 110 -4.69 3.04 -7.86
N TYR A 111 -4.43 3.78 -8.93
CA TYR A 111 -3.29 3.54 -9.81
C TYR A 111 -1.93 3.94 -9.20
N ASP A 112 -1.93 4.58 -8.02
CA ASP A 112 -0.69 5.03 -7.39
C ASP A 112 0.05 3.86 -6.74
N PHE A 113 1.03 3.38 -7.47
CA PHE A 113 1.88 2.28 -7.03
C PHE A 113 2.81 2.69 -5.89
N ASN A 114 3.28 3.94 -5.86
CA ASN A 114 4.19 4.41 -4.83
C ASN A 114 3.50 4.45 -3.48
N ASP A 115 2.28 4.99 -3.43
CA ASP A 115 1.46 5.01 -2.22
C ASP A 115 1.13 3.59 -1.74
N PHE A 116 0.78 2.71 -2.67
CA PHE A 116 0.53 1.29 -2.37
C PHE A 116 1.76 0.60 -1.76
N ILE A 117 2.93 0.75 -2.37
CA ILE A 117 4.19 0.18 -1.86
C ILE A 117 4.57 0.78 -0.51
N GLN A 118 4.46 2.09 -0.36
CA GLN A 118 4.75 2.77 0.91
C GLN A 118 3.85 2.28 2.03
N ALA A 119 2.55 2.11 1.76
CA ALA A 119 1.60 1.55 2.70
C ALA A 119 2.02 0.14 3.17
N ILE A 120 2.34 -0.76 2.25
CA ILE A 120 2.80 -2.11 2.58
C ILE A 120 4.10 -2.07 3.39
N HIS A 121 5.03 -1.20 3.06
CA HIS A 121 6.30 -1.07 3.76
C HIS A 121 6.17 -0.54 5.20
N ARG A 122 4.99 -0.10 5.66
CA ARG A 122 4.76 0.22 7.09
C ARG A 122 4.72 -1.03 7.95
N THR A 123 4.28 -2.14 7.39
CA THR A 123 4.18 -3.43 8.06
C THR A 123 5.22 -4.44 7.57
N HIS A 124 5.59 -4.38 6.29
CA HIS A 124 6.62 -5.25 5.70
C HIS A 124 8.01 -4.62 5.78
N ARG A 125 8.64 -4.73 6.94
CA ARG A 125 9.97 -4.16 7.23
C ARG A 125 10.85 -5.13 8.01
N PHE A 126 12.12 -4.75 8.16
CA PHE A 126 13.05 -5.43 9.04
C PHE A 126 12.47 -5.62 10.45
N GLN A 127 12.68 -6.78 11.05
CA GLN A 127 12.11 -7.23 12.33
C GLN A 127 10.61 -7.63 12.29
N GLN A 128 9.94 -7.66 11.15
CA GLN A 128 8.64 -8.31 11.06
C GLN A 128 8.80 -9.81 11.24
N LYS A 129 8.08 -10.38 12.19
CA LYS A 129 8.18 -11.80 12.55
C LYS A 129 7.08 -12.68 11.91
N ASN A 130 6.01 -12.03 11.46
CA ASN A 130 4.86 -12.70 10.87
C ASN A 130 4.81 -12.44 9.36
N PRO A 131 4.25 -13.35 8.56
CA PRO A 131 3.90 -13.05 7.17
C PRO A 131 2.96 -11.85 7.12
N VAL A 132 3.31 -10.85 6.28
CA VAL A 132 2.43 -9.70 6.09
C VAL A 132 1.32 -10.08 5.12
N GLU A 133 0.09 -9.92 5.56
CA GLU A 133 -1.10 -10.17 4.80
C GLU A 133 -1.65 -8.85 4.22
N VAL A 134 -1.95 -8.85 2.94
CA VAL A 134 -2.48 -7.67 2.24
C VAL A 134 -3.76 -8.05 1.52
N HIS A 135 -4.88 -7.63 2.04
CA HIS A 135 -6.20 -7.83 1.47
C HIS A 135 -6.59 -6.60 0.66
N ILE A 136 -6.93 -6.80 -0.60
CA ILE A 136 -7.32 -5.71 -1.49
C ILE A 136 -8.77 -5.96 -1.92
N ILE A 137 -9.67 -5.04 -1.55
CA ILE A 137 -11.08 -5.10 -1.91
C ILE A 137 -11.29 -4.20 -3.13
N PHE A 138 -11.76 -4.79 -4.22
CA PHE A 138 -11.95 -4.09 -5.49
C PHE A 138 -13.19 -4.60 -6.21
N THR A 139 -13.76 -3.77 -7.08
CA THR A 139 -14.86 -4.13 -7.96
C THR A 139 -14.34 -4.61 -9.32
N GLU A 140 -15.24 -5.18 -10.13
CA GLU A 140 -14.88 -5.63 -11.48
C GLU A 140 -14.32 -4.50 -12.35
N ILE A 141 -14.85 -3.28 -12.20
CA ILE A 141 -14.36 -2.08 -12.91
C ILE A 141 -12.90 -1.75 -12.56
N GLU A 142 -12.48 -2.07 -11.35
CA GLU A 142 -11.11 -1.84 -10.87
C GLU A 142 -10.13 -2.99 -11.21
N ARG A 143 -10.57 -4.03 -11.89
CA ARG A 143 -9.73 -5.19 -12.26
C ARG A 143 -8.47 -4.78 -13.03
N SER A 144 -8.59 -3.80 -13.93
CA SER A 144 -7.45 -3.26 -14.67
C SER A 144 -6.42 -2.60 -13.76
N ILE A 145 -6.86 -1.90 -12.70
CA ILE A 145 -5.98 -1.30 -11.68
C ILE A 145 -5.20 -2.38 -10.97
N ILE A 146 -5.88 -3.44 -10.53
CA ILE A 146 -5.23 -4.58 -9.85
C ILE A 146 -4.20 -5.25 -10.76
N GLN A 147 -4.52 -5.45 -12.04
CA GLN A 147 -3.57 -6.06 -12.98
C GLN A 147 -2.32 -5.18 -13.16
N GLU A 148 -2.50 -3.88 -13.29
CA GLU A 148 -1.37 -2.93 -13.42
C GLU A 148 -0.51 -2.90 -12.14
N LEU A 149 -1.14 -2.92 -10.95
CA LEU A 149 -0.41 -2.98 -9.69
C LEU A 149 0.39 -4.29 -9.55
N LYS A 150 -0.18 -5.43 -9.96
CA LYS A 150 0.54 -6.71 -9.98
C LYS A 150 1.74 -6.67 -10.90
N ASN A 151 1.60 -6.08 -12.09
CA ASN A 151 2.69 -5.92 -13.04
C ASN A 151 3.82 -5.03 -12.47
N LYS A 152 3.45 -3.91 -11.85
CA LYS A 152 4.40 -3.01 -11.19
C LYS A 152 5.07 -3.68 -9.98
N TRP A 153 4.32 -4.47 -9.22
CA TRP A 153 4.87 -5.25 -8.10
C TRP A 153 5.92 -6.26 -8.58
N ALA A 154 5.63 -7.01 -9.63
CA ALA A 154 6.58 -7.98 -10.20
C ALA A 154 7.89 -7.30 -10.63
N ARG A 155 7.80 -6.15 -11.33
CA ARG A 155 8.97 -5.35 -11.72
C ARG A 155 9.73 -4.80 -10.50
N HIS A 156 9.03 -4.39 -9.46
CA HIS A 156 9.64 -3.91 -8.23
C HIS A 156 10.47 -5.01 -7.53
N LEU A 157 9.94 -6.22 -7.45
CA LEU A 157 10.66 -7.38 -6.89
C LEU A 157 11.90 -7.73 -7.73
N GLU A 158 11.78 -7.75 -9.04
CA GLU A 158 12.90 -7.97 -9.95
C GLU A 158 14.00 -6.92 -9.77
N LEU A 159 13.61 -5.63 -9.68
CA LEU A 159 14.57 -4.55 -9.43
C LEU A 159 15.27 -4.70 -8.08
N GLN A 160 14.54 -5.06 -7.02
CA GLN A 160 15.13 -5.31 -5.70
C GLN A 160 16.15 -6.46 -5.73
N GLU A 161 15.84 -7.54 -6.44
CA GLU A 161 16.74 -8.69 -6.55
C GLU A 161 18.01 -8.32 -7.33
N ASN A 162 17.86 -7.60 -8.43
CA ASN A 162 18.99 -7.09 -9.21
C ASN A 162 19.88 -6.14 -8.38
N MET A 163 19.27 -5.25 -7.58
CA MET A 163 20.03 -4.39 -6.66
C MET A 163 20.77 -5.19 -5.58
N ARG A 164 20.14 -6.22 -5.01
CA ARG A 164 20.81 -7.10 -4.04
C ARG A 164 22.00 -7.83 -4.67
N ALA A 165 21.85 -8.35 -5.87
CA ALA A 165 22.92 -9.01 -6.59
C ALA A 165 24.11 -8.05 -6.84
N ILE A 166 23.84 -6.82 -7.32
CA ILE A 166 24.85 -5.79 -7.56
C ILE A 166 25.57 -5.40 -6.26
N VAL A 167 24.83 -5.21 -5.16
CA VAL A 167 25.44 -4.88 -3.87
C VAL A 167 26.27 -6.04 -3.32
N SER A 168 25.81 -7.28 -3.51
CA SER A 168 26.56 -8.47 -3.11
C SER A 168 27.86 -8.65 -3.91
N GLU A 169 27.85 -8.36 -5.21
CA GLU A 169 29.00 -8.54 -6.10
C GLU A 169 30.05 -7.42 -5.95
N HIS A 170 29.59 -6.17 -5.80
CA HIS A 170 30.47 -4.99 -5.86
C HIS A 170 30.65 -4.29 -4.51
N GLY A 171 29.95 -4.74 -3.48
CA GLY A 171 29.92 -4.07 -2.18
C GLY A 171 29.22 -2.70 -2.23
N MET A 172 29.32 -1.95 -1.16
CA MET A 172 28.72 -0.59 -1.04
C MET A 172 29.59 0.52 -1.66
N ASN A 173 30.47 0.22 -2.59
CA ASN A 173 31.26 1.22 -3.28
C ASN A 173 30.37 2.00 -4.26
N GLN A 174 30.04 3.25 -3.94
CA GLN A 174 29.12 4.11 -4.68
C GLN A 174 29.45 4.22 -6.18
N LEU A 175 30.73 4.27 -6.55
CA LEU A 175 31.14 4.43 -7.96
C LEU A 175 30.92 3.17 -8.81
N SER A 176 31.12 1.99 -8.26
CA SER A 176 30.86 0.71 -8.96
C SER A 176 29.36 0.44 -9.05
N MET A 177 28.61 0.78 -8.00
CA MET A 177 27.15 0.62 -7.94
C MET A 177 26.44 1.51 -8.98
N VAL A 178 26.82 2.79 -9.10
CA VAL A 178 26.25 3.71 -10.11
C VAL A 178 26.56 3.23 -11.54
N LYS A 179 27.77 2.73 -11.80
CA LYS A 179 28.14 2.19 -13.12
C LYS A 179 27.33 0.94 -13.48
N SER A 180 27.06 0.05 -12.53
CA SER A 180 26.25 -1.17 -12.75
C SER A 180 24.77 -0.82 -12.99
N LEU A 181 24.20 0.08 -12.21
CA LEU A 181 22.82 0.56 -12.42
C LEU A 181 22.67 1.26 -13.78
N HIS A 182 23.67 2.03 -14.21
CA HIS A 182 23.64 2.66 -15.54
C HIS A 182 23.68 1.63 -16.69
N ARG A 183 24.46 0.56 -16.55
CA ARG A 183 24.52 -0.52 -17.53
C ARG A 183 23.21 -1.28 -17.61
N SER A 184 22.59 -1.64 -16.49
CA SER A 184 21.29 -2.33 -16.46
C SER A 184 20.20 -1.50 -17.12
N ALA A 185 20.10 -0.19 -16.81
CA ALA A 185 19.13 0.71 -17.42
C ALA A 185 19.33 0.92 -18.94
N ILE A 186 20.57 0.82 -19.43
CA ILE A 186 20.88 0.89 -20.88
C ILE A 186 20.46 -0.40 -21.57
N VAL A 187 20.66 -1.56 -20.96
CA VAL A 187 20.25 -2.86 -21.51
C VAL A 187 18.72 -2.93 -21.61
N GLU A 188 17.99 -2.57 -20.56
CA GLU A 188 16.52 -2.52 -20.57
C GLU A 188 15.96 -1.59 -21.65
N ARG A 189 16.58 -0.41 -21.84
CA ARG A 189 16.17 0.52 -22.93
C ARG A 189 16.40 -0.06 -24.31
N LYS A 190 17.48 -0.83 -24.52
CA LYS A 190 17.75 -1.50 -25.81
C LYS A 190 16.77 -2.64 -26.07
N GLU A 191 16.43 -3.42 -25.07
CA GLU A 191 15.43 -4.50 -25.17
C GLU A 191 14.01 -3.95 -25.37
N ALA A 192 13.64 -2.88 -24.68
CA ALA A 192 12.36 -2.20 -24.88
C ALA A 192 12.22 -1.53 -26.25
N SER A 193 13.32 -0.98 -26.81
CA SER A 193 13.31 -0.39 -28.14
C SER A 193 13.30 -1.42 -29.28
N GLY A 194 13.67 -2.68 -29.00
CA GLY A 194 13.62 -3.78 -29.96
C GLY A 194 12.27 -4.51 -30.07
N LYS A 195 11.33 -4.25 -29.16
CA LYS A 195 9.97 -4.80 -29.20
C LYS A 195 9.06 -3.88 -30.00
N ASN A 196 8.89 -4.15 -31.29
CA ASN A 196 7.86 -3.54 -32.12
C ASN A 196 6.47 -3.81 -31.52
N TRP A 197 5.87 -2.80 -30.93
CA TRP A 197 4.47 -2.82 -30.56
C TRP A 197 3.63 -2.76 -31.84
N LYS A 198 3.04 -3.89 -32.24
CA LYS A 198 1.89 -3.89 -33.18
C LYS A 198 0.64 -3.72 -32.34
N PHE A 199 -0.06 -2.60 -32.60
CA PHE A 199 -1.41 -2.35 -32.11
C PHE A 199 -2.42 -3.25 -32.84
#